data_476d109535c0259b5107d042e9c3d821
#
_entry.id   476d109535c0259b5107d042e9c3d821
#
_cell.length_a   1.000
_cell.length_b   1.000
_cell.length_c   1.000
_cell.angle_alpha   90.00
_cell.angle_beta   90.00
_cell.angle_gamma   90.00
#
_symmetry.space_group_name_H-M   'P 1'
#
loop_
_entity.id
_entity.type
_entity.pdbx_description
1 polymer ?
#
loop_
_entity_poly.entity_id
_entity_poly.type
_entity_poly.pdbx_seq_one_letter_code
_entity_poly.pdbx_strand_id
1 'polypeptide(L)'
;MKAKNPGALSGRTWTSILLFGLIGQIAWVVENMYFSRFMQNEITRAPYATTLMVAFSALFATLSTLLGGAICDRTGKRKVFITWGYVIWGFTIMAFALIPMQPAPDKVKAMVILVVVMDCVMSVIGSISNDASFNTWITDMTNTANRSKVDTILAVLPLLAIAVVFVGFDGLTNASATTDDWKKFFMLLGIIPTVGGLIGVFLMKDKPGLQKKTDGNFLGDFVYSLNPKVIKENKLLYVCLSGNMVAAIAYQIYVNYLFNIIEGTLQIKDYIVPVAIIGLAAAVGSVLVSTAMDKVGKKHFFYPTIIAGIIGCVVIWSAKFFVCKNLKAELAILIVGGILVIGVTLVMAGLFTASYRDCIPKGREGLFQGCRMVLYVLVPMIIGPLIAQFIINQYNKGITDSADIVYPMELFLGAAAVM
;
A
#
# COMPACT_ATOMS: atom_id res chain seq x y z
N MET A 1 40.44 -23.14 -3.10
CA MET A 1 39.47 -22.12 -2.70
C MET A 1 38.65 -21.75 -3.92
N LYS A 2 37.34 -22.16 -4.00
CA LYS A 2 36.47 -21.72 -5.08
C LYS A 2 36.31 -20.21 -5.00
N ALA A 3 36.68 -19.48 -6.06
CA ALA A 3 36.47 -18.05 -6.16
C ALA A 3 35.00 -17.76 -5.87
N LYS A 4 34.70 -17.01 -4.80
CA LYS A 4 33.35 -16.53 -4.50
C LYS A 4 32.90 -15.71 -5.69
N ASN A 5 31.81 -16.11 -6.36
CA ASN A 5 31.16 -15.31 -7.40
C ASN A 5 30.97 -13.89 -6.84
N PRO A 6 31.55 -12.84 -7.45
CA PRO A 6 31.50 -11.49 -6.91
C PRO A 6 30.08 -10.89 -6.79
N GLY A 7 29.07 -11.60 -7.29
CA GLY A 7 27.65 -11.22 -7.18
C GLY A 7 26.82 -12.08 -6.23
N ALA A 8 27.40 -13.05 -5.52
CA ALA A 8 26.61 -13.92 -4.64
C ALA A 8 26.40 -13.28 -3.27
N LEU A 9 25.11 -13.00 -2.93
CA LEU A 9 24.72 -12.63 -1.57
C LEU A 9 24.83 -13.84 -0.64
N SER A 10 25.20 -13.59 0.62
CA SER A 10 25.23 -14.64 1.64
C SER A 10 23.80 -15.15 1.93
N GLY A 11 23.68 -16.44 2.32
CA GLY A 11 22.39 -16.98 2.75
C GLY A 11 21.75 -16.16 3.86
N ARG A 12 22.54 -15.64 4.79
CA ARG A 12 22.11 -14.73 5.87
C ARG A 12 21.49 -13.45 5.34
N THR A 13 22.07 -12.84 4.31
CA THR A 13 21.53 -11.63 3.65
C THR A 13 20.22 -11.95 2.94
N TRP A 14 20.13 -13.08 2.24
CA TRP A 14 18.92 -13.53 1.60
C TRP A 14 17.77 -13.77 2.60
N THR A 15 18.05 -14.46 3.70
CA THR A 15 17.06 -14.67 4.76
C THR A 15 16.57 -13.35 5.35
N SER A 16 17.48 -12.38 5.56
CA SER A 16 17.10 -11.04 6.03
C SER A 16 16.18 -10.31 5.02
N ILE A 17 16.52 -10.36 3.72
CA ILE A 17 15.70 -9.73 2.66
C ILE A 17 14.29 -10.33 2.63
N LEU A 18 14.19 -11.66 2.64
CA LEU A 18 12.90 -12.36 2.59
C LEU A 18 12.07 -12.14 3.86
N LEU A 19 12.69 -12.26 5.03
CA LEU A 19 12.01 -12.11 6.32
C LEU A 19 11.45 -10.68 6.47
N PHE A 20 12.31 -9.67 6.42
CA PHE A 20 11.88 -8.29 6.61
C PHE A 20 11.05 -7.75 5.46
N GLY A 21 11.33 -8.18 4.23
CA GLY A 21 10.51 -7.85 3.07
C GLY A 21 9.09 -8.39 3.22
N LEU A 22 8.91 -9.67 3.58
CA LEU A 22 7.58 -10.25 3.75
C LEU A 22 6.83 -9.66 4.93
N ILE A 23 7.46 -9.54 6.10
CA ILE A 23 6.84 -8.95 7.30
C ILE A 23 6.42 -7.51 7.04
N GLY A 24 7.27 -6.70 6.40
CA GLY A 24 6.93 -5.33 6.03
C GLY A 24 5.73 -5.26 5.10
N GLN A 25 5.66 -6.14 4.10
CA GLN A 25 4.51 -6.19 3.19
C GLN A 25 3.22 -6.66 3.90
N ILE A 26 3.30 -7.63 4.82
CA ILE A 26 2.15 -8.03 5.64
C ILE A 26 1.62 -6.84 6.44
N ALA A 27 2.48 -6.09 7.12
CA ALA A 27 2.08 -4.93 7.90
C ALA A 27 1.45 -3.83 7.02
N TRP A 28 2.01 -3.55 5.83
CA TRP A 28 1.44 -2.57 4.90
C TRP A 28 0.11 -3.02 4.27
N VAL A 29 -0.07 -4.30 3.98
CA VAL A 29 -1.37 -4.83 3.49
C VAL A 29 -2.44 -4.61 4.56
N VAL A 30 -2.12 -4.87 5.83
CA VAL A 30 -3.06 -4.68 6.92
C VAL A 30 -3.38 -3.21 7.14
N GLU A 31 -2.40 -2.34 7.15
CA GLU A 31 -2.61 -0.88 7.29
C GLU A 31 -3.50 -0.35 6.17
N ASN A 32 -3.19 -0.68 4.92
CA ASN A 32 -3.90 -0.12 3.77
C ASN A 32 -5.32 -0.68 3.57
N MET A 33 -5.65 -1.85 4.10
CA MET A 33 -6.95 -2.51 3.85
C MET A 33 -7.73 -2.78 5.14
N TYR A 34 -7.09 -3.39 6.15
CA TYR A 34 -7.79 -3.88 7.33
C TYR A 34 -8.03 -2.81 8.39
N PHE A 35 -7.22 -1.76 8.45
CA PHE A 35 -7.47 -0.64 9.37
C PHE A 35 -8.69 0.17 8.94
N SER A 36 -8.89 0.37 7.64
CA SER A 36 -10.13 0.96 7.13
C SER A 36 -11.34 0.09 7.48
N ARG A 37 -11.22 -1.24 7.32
CA ARG A 37 -12.27 -2.18 7.70
C ARG A 37 -12.54 -2.15 9.21
N PHE A 38 -11.51 -2.13 10.05
CA PHE A 38 -11.64 -1.98 11.50
C PHE A 38 -12.35 -0.67 11.88
N MET A 39 -11.96 0.45 11.30
CA MET A 39 -12.62 1.74 11.50
C MET A 39 -14.11 1.65 11.18
N GLN A 40 -14.46 1.01 10.06
CA GLN A 40 -15.83 0.93 9.53
C GLN A 40 -16.69 -0.06 10.31
N ASN A 41 -16.13 -1.14 10.82
CA ASN A 41 -16.89 -2.19 11.51
C ASN A 41 -16.95 -1.98 13.03
N GLU A 42 -15.88 -1.48 13.64
CA GLU A 42 -15.77 -1.42 15.10
C GLU A 42 -15.90 0.00 15.68
N ILE A 43 -15.72 1.05 14.87
CA ILE A 43 -15.76 2.42 15.38
C ILE A 43 -16.92 3.21 14.76
N THR A 44 -16.92 3.40 13.44
CA THR A 44 -18.00 4.10 12.72
C THR A 44 -17.93 3.86 11.22
N ARG A 45 -19.09 3.71 10.59
CA ARG A 45 -19.19 3.61 9.14
C ARG A 45 -19.16 4.98 8.44
N ALA A 46 -19.10 6.08 9.20
CA ALA A 46 -19.04 7.43 8.65
C ALA A 46 -17.76 7.63 7.80
N PRO A 47 -17.88 8.01 6.51
CA PRO A 47 -16.76 8.04 5.57
C PRO A 47 -15.64 8.98 5.98
N TYR A 48 -15.96 10.07 6.70
CA TYR A 48 -14.95 11.03 7.17
C TYR A 48 -13.88 10.39 8.05
N ALA A 49 -14.25 9.36 8.84
CA ALA A 49 -13.32 8.70 9.74
C ALA A 49 -12.21 7.96 8.97
N THR A 50 -12.61 7.18 7.94
CA THR A 50 -11.66 6.52 7.04
C THR A 50 -10.83 7.55 6.26
N THR A 51 -11.45 8.63 5.77
CA THR A 51 -10.75 9.70 5.06
C THR A 51 -9.68 10.36 5.92
N LEU A 52 -10.00 10.72 7.17
CA LEU A 52 -9.03 11.29 8.10
C LEU A 52 -7.88 10.31 8.40
N MET A 53 -8.22 9.06 8.70
CA MET A 53 -7.22 8.03 9.01
C MET A 53 -6.22 7.89 7.86
N VAL A 54 -6.69 7.63 6.65
CA VAL A 54 -5.83 7.42 5.47
C VAL A 54 -5.02 8.67 5.12
N ALA A 55 -5.61 9.86 5.19
CA ALA A 55 -4.93 11.12 4.86
C ALA A 55 -3.81 11.46 5.86
N PHE A 56 -4.09 11.36 7.17
CA PHE A 56 -3.08 11.64 8.19
C PHE A 56 -2.00 10.58 8.24
N SER A 57 -2.35 9.28 8.13
CA SER A 57 -1.39 8.18 8.01
C SER A 57 -0.41 8.43 6.85
N ALA A 58 -0.91 8.74 5.66
CA ALA A 58 -0.09 9.05 4.49
C ALA A 58 0.82 10.26 4.69
N LEU A 59 0.33 11.33 5.34
CA LEU A 59 1.12 12.51 5.66
C LEU A 59 2.28 12.15 6.58
N PHE A 60 2.00 11.47 7.69
CA PHE A 60 3.02 11.09 8.67
C PHE A 60 3.99 10.03 8.10
N ALA A 61 3.50 9.06 7.33
CA ALA A 61 4.34 8.09 6.63
C ALA A 61 5.30 8.77 5.66
N THR A 62 4.82 9.71 4.83
CA THR A 62 5.65 10.44 3.88
C THR A 62 6.72 11.27 4.59
N LEU A 63 6.35 12.09 5.58
CA LEU A 63 7.30 12.90 6.35
C LEU A 63 8.34 12.02 7.06
N SER A 64 7.90 10.91 7.64
CA SER A 64 8.77 9.99 8.38
C SER A 64 9.75 9.24 7.48
N THR A 65 9.32 8.82 6.30
CA THR A 65 10.22 8.21 5.31
C THR A 65 11.33 9.18 4.92
N LEU A 66 10.98 10.44 4.70
CA LEU A 66 11.92 11.48 4.30
C LEU A 66 12.92 11.80 5.41
N LEU A 67 12.41 12.07 6.61
CA LEU A 67 13.24 12.39 7.78
C LEU A 67 14.04 11.17 8.27
N GLY A 68 13.39 10.01 8.33
CA GLY A 68 14.00 8.75 8.74
C GLY A 68 15.15 8.34 7.83
N GLY A 69 15.00 8.52 6.52
CA GLY A 69 16.07 8.30 5.54
C GLY A 69 17.29 9.18 5.82
N ALA A 70 17.08 10.47 6.06
CA ALA A 70 18.15 11.40 6.39
C ALA A 70 18.88 11.03 7.71
N ILE A 71 18.13 10.66 8.75
CA ILE A 71 18.70 10.24 10.04
C ILE A 71 19.47 8.93 9.89
N CYS A 72 18.91 7.98 9.14
CA CYS A 72 19.52 6.70 8.87
C CYS A 72 20.84 6.85 8.09
N ASP A 73 20.90 7.77 7.12
CA ASP A 73 22.11 8.09 6.35
C ASP A 73 23.21 8.74 7.21
N ARG A 74 22.81 9.66 8.08
CA ARG A 74 23.77 10.33 9.01
C ARG A 74 24.35 9.39 10.04
N THR A 75 23.58 8.44 10.55
CA THR A 75 24.04 7.49 11.57
C THR A 75 24.83 6.33 10.98
N GLY A 76 24.54 5.90 9.76
CA GLY A 76 25.11 4.74 9.10
C GLY A 76 24.74 3.39 9.75
N LYS A 77 23.76 3.38 10.67
CA LYS A 77 23.36 2.20 11.46
C LYS A 77 22.00 1.66 10.99
N ARG A 78 21.94 1.07 9.78
CA ARG A 78 20.69 0.56 9.19
C ARG A 78 20.05 -0.53 10.05
N LYS A 79 20.84 -1.49 10.50
CA LYS A 79 20.39 -2.63 11.30
C LYS A 79 19.55 -2.20 12.51
N VAL A 80 20.01 -1.21 13.26
CA VAL A 80 19.36 -0.77 14.52
C VAL A 80 17.95 -0.23 14.22
N PHE A 81 17.81 0.64 13.19
CA PHE A 81 16.54 1.20 12.79
C PHE A 81 15.56 0.13 12.30
N ILE A 82 16.06 -0.87 11.57
CA ILE A 82 15.21 -1.96 11.07
C ILE A 82 14.79 -2.85 12.23
N THR A 83 15.72 -3.43 12.97
CA THR A 83 15.41 -4.46 13.96
C THR A 83 14.55 -3.93 15.11
N TRP A 84 14.97 -2.86 15.76
CA TRP A 84 14.20 -2.23 16.84
C TRP A 84 12.95 -1.52 16.32
N GLY A 85 13.02 -0.96 15.14
CA GLY A 85 11.85 -0.37 14.49
C GLY A 85 10.75 -1.39 14.27
N TYR A 86 11.05 -2.59 13.77
CA TYR A 86 10.06 -3.67 13.61
C TYR A 86 9.52 -4.16 14.97
N VAL A 87 10.37 -4.23 16.01
CA VAL A 87 9.90 -4.56 17.37
C VAL A 87 8.88 -3.52 17.85
N ILE A 88 9.20 -2.23 17.76
CA ILE A 88 8.31 -1.15 18.19
C ILE A 88 7.05 -1.11 17.30
N TRP A 89 7.20 -1.31 15.99
CA TRP A 89 6.07 -1.38 15.05
C TRP A 89 5.09 -2.48 15.44
N GLY A 90 5.59 -3.66 15.82
CA GLY A 90 4.74 -4.75 16.32
C GLY A 90 3.98 -4.36 17.59
N PHE A 91 4.64 -3.70 18.54
CA PHE A 91 3.97 -3.21 19.75
C PHE A 91 2.90 -2.16 19.43
N THR A 92 3.13 -1.24 18.48
CA THR A 92 2.11 -0.27 18.07
C THR A 92 0.91 -0.95 17.42
N ILE A 93 1.11 -2.01 16.63
CA ILE A 93 0.00 -2.82 16.09
C ILE A 93 -0.76 -3.52 17.21
N MET A 94 -0.07 -4.17 18.17
CA MET A 94 -0.73 -4.81 19.31
C MET A 94 -1.53 -3.82 20.16
N ALA A 95 -1.09 -2.57 20.26
CA ALA A 95 -1.79 -1.54 21.02
C ALA A 95 -3.20 -1.23 20.48
N PHE A 96 -3.50 -1.51 19.20
CA PHE A 96 -4.86 -1.39 18.66
C PHE A 96 -5.85 -2.35 19.34
N ALA A 97 -5.40 -3.47 19.88
CA ALA A 97 -6.25 -4.37 20.67
C ALA A 97 -6.78 -3.74 21.97
N LEU A 98 -6.17 -2.64 22.43
CA LEU A 98 -6.58 -1.91 23.63
C LEU A 98 -7.62 -0.82 23.34
N ILE A 99 -7.91 -0.51 22.09
CA ILE A 99 -8.89 0.50 21.71
C ILE A 99 -10.29 0.01 22.10
N PRO A 100 -11.09 0.84 22.81
CA PRO A 100 -12.49 0.53 23.06
C PRO A 100 -13.26 0.47 21.73
N MET A 101 -13.76 -0.71 21.39
CA MET A 101 -14.53 -0.98 20.19
C MET A 101 -16.02 -0.75 20.44
N GLN A 102 -16.80 -0.48 19.38
CA GLN A 102 -18.24 -0.21 19.45
C GLN A 102 -18.59 0.90 20.48
N PRO A 103 -18.00 2.10 20.32
CA PRO A 103 -18.17 3.18 21.28
C PRO A 103 -19.62 3.70 21.32
N ALA A 104 -20.04 4.17 22.47
CA ALA A 104 -21.30 4.89 22.59
C ALA A 104 -21.30 6.16 21.68
N PRO A 105 -22.46 6.62 21.19
CA PRO A 105 -22.55 7.70 20.19
C PRO A 105 -21.81 8.99 20.58
N ASP A 106 -21.80 9.33 21.86
CA ASP A 106 -21.08 10.50 22.42
C ASP A 106 -19.56 10.37 22.37
N LYS A 107 -19.03 9.13 22.32
CA LYS A 107 -17.60 8.81 22.32
C LYS A 107 -17.02 8.52 20.95
N VAL A 108 -17.83 8.38 19.90
CA VAL A 108 -17.39 8.02 18.55
C VAL A 108 -16.28 8.95 18.04
N LYS A 109 -16.45 10.27 18.17
CA LYS A 109 -15.45 11.25 17.72
C LYS A 109 -14.10 11.08 18.43
N ALA A 110 -14.12 10.82 19.75
CA ALA A 110 -12.90 10.59 20.52
C ALA A 110 -12.20 9.30 20.09
N MET A 111 -12.97 8.23 19.82
CA MET A 111 -12.39 6.97 19.32
C MET A 111 -11.83 7.10 17.90
N VAL A 112 -12.49 7.83 17.01
CA VAL A 112 -11.94 8.15 15.68
C VAL A 112 -10.59 8.86 15.81
N ILE A 113 -10.49 9.88 16.66
CA ILE A 113 -9.23 10.60 16.89
C ILE A 113 -8.17 9.65 17.46
N LEU A 114 -8.52 8.80 18.42
CA LEU A 114 -7.60 7.83 19.01
C LEU A 114 -7.05 6.86 17.95
N VAL A 115 -7.91 6.29 17.11
CA VAL A 115 -7.50 5.38 16.02
C VAL A 115 -6.58 6.11 15.03
N VAL A 116 -6.95 7.32 14.60
CA VAL A 116 -6.13 8.13 13.67
C VAL A 116 -4.75 8.43 14.27
N VAL A 117 -4.66 8.82 15.54
CA VAL A 117 -3.38 9.11 16.20
C VAL A 117 -2.53 7.84 16.30
N MET A 118 -3.13 6.72 16.70
CA MET A 118 -2.40 5.45 16.81
C MET A 118 -1.91 4.96 15.44
N ASP A 119 -2.73 5.12 14.39
CA ASP A 119 -2.36 4.80 13.02
C ASP A 119 -1.19 5.69 12.54
N CYS A 120 -1.23 6.99 12.81
CA CYS A 120 -0.10 7.90 12.52
C CYS A 120 1.20 7.46 13.23
N VAL A 121 1.13 7.10 14.52
CA VAL A 121 2.31 6.61 15.26
C VAL A 121 2.86 5.34 14.65
N MET A 122 1.98 4.40 14.30
CA MET A 122 2.34 3.15 13.66
C MET A 122 2.98 3.40 12.29
N SER A 123 2.39 4.26 11.45
CA SER A 123 2.90 4.63 10.12
C SER A 123 4.26 5.31 10.20
N VAL A 124 4.50 6.17 11.18
CA VAL A 124 5.82 6.79 11.43
C VAL A 124 6.90 5.73 11.66
N ILE A 125 6.62 4.76 12.53
CA ILE A 125 7.58 3.72 12.90
C ILE A 125 7.80 2.76 11.72
N GLY A 126 6.74 2.34 11.06
CA GLY A 126 6.79 1.48 9.88
C GLY A 126 7.58 2.12 8.74
N SER A 127 7.31 3.38 8.44
CA SER A 127 7.99 4.13 7.37
C SER A 127 9.48 4.34 7.64
N ILE A 128 9.87 4.68 8.87
CA ILE A 128 11.30 4.80 9.24
C ILE A 128 12.00 3.44 9.11
N SER A 129 11.35 2.37 9.58
CA SER A 129 11.98 1.05 9.68
C SER A 129 12.04 0.34 8.33
N ASN A 130 10.92 0.33 7.60
CA ASN A 130 10.77 -0.40 6.34
C ASN A 130 11.08 0.48 5.13
N ASP A 131 10.38 1.61 4.94
CA ASP A 131 10.52 2.38 3.71
C ASP A 131 11.85 3.11 3.61
N ALA A 132 12.30 3.71 4.71
CA ALA A 132 13.58 4.41 4.73
C ALA A 132 14.74 3.46 4.96
N SER A 133 14.75 2.74 6.10
CA SER A 133 15.94 2.02 6.55
C SER A 133 16.16 0.69 5.82
N PHE A 134 15.10 -0.12 5.64
CA PHE A 134 15.24 -1.43 5.01
C PHE A 134 15.53 -1.30 3.51
N ASN A 135 14.85 -0.41 2.79
CA ASN A 135 15.14 -0.19 1.36
C ASN A 135 16.55 0.35 1.14
N THR A 136 17.03 1.22 2.03
CA THR A 136 18.43 1.70 1.98
C THR A 136 19.41 0.58 2.28
N TRP A 137 19.13 -0.27 3.30
CA TRP A 137 19.96 -1.42 3.62
C TRP A 137 20.06 -2.41 2.44
N ILE A 138 18.94 -2.69 1.74
CA ILE A 138 18.96 -3.51 0.53
C ILE A 138 19.89 -2.90 -0.53
N THR A 139 19.79 -1.59 -0.74
CA THR A 139 20.63 -0.87 -1.71
C THR A 139 22.11 -0.97 -1.34
N ASP A 140 22.44 -0.84 -0.04
CA ASP A 140 23.81 -0.97 0.46
C ASP A 140 24.36 -2.39 0.31
N MET A 141 23.53 -3.42 0.51
CA MET A 141 23.91 -4.83 0.46
C MET A 141 23.96 -5.41 -0.96
N THR A 142 23.33 -4.77 -1.93
CA THR A 142 23.25 -5.22 -3.33
C THR A 142 24.26 -4.50 -4.22
N ASN A 143 24.56 -5.09 -5.37
CA ASN A 143 25.39 -4.51 -6.44
C ASN A 143 24.66 -4.69 -7.80
N THR A 144 25.23 -4.13 -8.86
CA THR A 144 24.64 -4.19 -10.21
C THR A 144 24.37 -5.62 -10.71
N ALA A 145 25.16 -6.61 -10.26
CA ALA A 145 25.05 -7.99 -10.71
C ALA A 145 23.91 -8.77 -10.03
N ASN A 146 23.47 -8.37 -8.81
CA ASN A 146 22.46 -9.10 -8.03
C ASN A 146 21.21 -8.28 -7.73
N ARG A 147 21.22 -6.96 -7.93
CA ARG A 147 20.11 -6.04 -7.63
C ARG A 147 18.83 -6.42 -8.34
N SER A 148 18.90 -6.70 -9.64
CA SER A 148 17.73 -7.09 -10.43
C SER A 148 17.04 -8.35 -9.86
N LYS A 149 17.83 -9.35 -9.43
CA LYS A 149 17.27 -10.57 -8.81
C LYS A 149 16.58 -10.26 -7.48
N VAL A 150 17.18 -9.39 -6.65
CA VAL A 150 16.58 -8.97 -5.37
C VAL A 150 15.28 -8.20 -5.63
N ASP A 151 15.29 -7.22 -6.54
CA ASP A 151 14.11 -6.43 -6.89
C ASP A 151 12.97 -7.31 -7.41
N THR A 152 13.27 -8.32 -8.23
CA THR A 152 12.26 -9.29 -8.73
C THR A 152 11.61 -10.07 -7.58
N ILE A 153 12.40 -10.52 -6.62
CA ILE A 153 11.87 -11.25 -5.47
C ILE A 153 11.02 -10.32 -4.59
N LEU A 154 11.50 -9.10 -4.32
CA LEU A 154 10.76 -8.11 -3.54
C LEU A 154 9.44 -7.71 -4.21
N ALA A 155 9.35 -7.70 -5.53
CA ALA A 155 8.12 -7.42 -6.26
C ALA A 155 7.04 -8.50 -6.10
N VAL A 156 7.42 -9.73 -5.74
CA VAL A 156 6.49 -10.84 -5.48
C VAL A 156 5.97 -10.84 -4.04
N LEU A 157 6.73 -10.29 -3.09
CA LEU A 157 6.37 -10.33 -1.67
C LEU A 157 5.03 -9.68 -1.32
N PRO A 158 4.60 -8.55 -1.91
CA PRO A 158 3.27 -7.99 -1.67
C PRO A 158 2.14 -8.96 -2.00
N LEU A 159 2.25 -9.72 -3.09
CA LEU A 159 1.26 -10.71 -3.49
C LEU A 159 1.19 -11.87 -2.48
N LEU A 160 2.36 -12.33 -2.02
CA LEU A 160 2.44 -13.35 -0.98
C LEU A 160 1.87 -12.84 0.35
N ALA A 161 2.15 -11.59 0.71
CA ALA A 161 1.62 -10.96 1.91
C ALA A 161 0.09 -10.86 1.88
N ILE A 162 -0.49 -10.45 0.75
CA ILE A 162 -1.94 -10.43 0.54
C ILE A 162 -2.51 -11.84 0.77
N ALA A 163 -1.93 -12.88 0.14
CA ALA A 163 -2.39 -14.24 0.31
C ALA A 163 -2.32 -14.72 1.77
N VAL A 164 -1.21 -14.44 2.47
CA VAL A 164 -1.03 -14.79 3.88
C VAL A 164 -2.07 -14.09 4.78
N VAL A 165 -2.31 -12.80 4.54
CA VAL A 165 -3.26 -12.03 5.35
C VAL A 165 -4.69 -12.47 5.09
N PHE A 166 -5.09 -12.65 3.84
CA PHE A 166 -6.45 -13.08 3.50
C PHE A 166 -6.75 -14.50 4.03
N VAL A 167 -5.86 -15.46 3.78
CA VAL A 167 -6.09 -16.85 4.22
C VAL A 167 -5.93 -17.01 5.73
N GLY A 168 -4.96 -16.27 6.32
CA GLY A 168 -4.62 -16.43 7.74
C GLY A 168 -5.54 -15.69 8.71
N PHE A 169 -6.14 -14.57 8.29
CA PHE A 169 -6.80 -13.66 9.21
C PHE A 169 -8.26 -13.32 8.86
N ASP A 170 -8.79 -13.81 7.74
CA ASP A 170 -10.18 -13.49 7.35
C ASP A 170 -11.18 -13.94 8.41
N GLY A 171 -11.01 -15.10 9.02
CA GLY A 171 -11.89 -15.59 10.10
C GLY A 171 -11.95 -14.68 11.33
N LEU A 172 -10.95 -13.79 11.50
CA LEU A 172 -10.89 -12.82 12.61
C LEU A 172 -11.37 -11.43 12.22
N THR A 173 -11.67 -11.20 10.95
CA THR A 173 -11.92 -9.84 10.43
C THR A 173 -13.13 -9.73 9.49
N ASN A 174 -13.79 -10.85 9.14
CA ASN A 174 -14.97 -10.86 8.27
C ASN A 174 -16.20 -10.20 8.93
N ALA A 175 -17.32 -10.11 8.21
CA ALA A 175 -18.53 -9.45 8.69
C ALA A 175 -19.14 -10.07 9.95
N SER A 176 -18.78 -11.32 10.29
CA SER A 176 -19.22 -12.01 11.52
C SER A 176 -18.20 -11.92 12.65
N ALA A 177 -17.06 -11.26 12.44
CA ALA A 177 -16.02 -11.12 13.46
C ALA A 177 -16.51 -10.32 14.66
N THR A 178 -16.19 -10.82 15.84
CA THR A 178 -16.50 -10.15 17.12
C THR A 178 -15.39 -9.19 17.52
N THR A 179 -15.68 -8.32 18.47
CA THR A 179 -14.66 -7.45 19.12
C THR A 179 -13.45 -8.24 19.63
N ASP A 180 -13.66 -9.45 20.17
CA ASP A 180 -12.57 -10.29 20.65
C ASP A 180 -11.75 -10.90 19.52
N ASP A 181 -12.35 -11.14 18.37
CA ASP A 181 -11.63 -11.59 17.18
C ASP A 181 -10.73 -10.48 16.63
N TRP A 182 -11.19 -9.24 16.61
CA TRP A 182 -10.36 -8.08 16.27
C TRP A 182 -9.19 -7.89 17.23
N LYS A 183 -9.39 -8.08 18.53
CA LYS A 183 -8.27 -8.05 19.51
C LYS A 183 -7.25 -9.14 19.22
N LYS A 184 -7.70 -10.39 18.97
CA LYS A 184 -6.81 -11.50 18.58
C LYS A 184 -6.07 -11.17 17.30
N PHE A 185 -6.77 -10.60 16.30
CA PHE A 185 -6.16 -10.17 15.03
C PHE A 185 -4.98 -9.22 15.27
N PHE A 186 -5.18 -8.12 16.02
CA PHE A 186 -4.11 -7.16 16.28
C PHE A 186 -2.97 -7.75 17.11
N MET A 187 -3.27 -8.62 18.08
CA MET A 187 -2.24 -9.30 18.86
C MET A 187 -1.40 -10.24 18.01
N LEU A 188 -2.02 -11.13 17.22
CA LEU A 188 -1.31 -12.07 16.35
C LEU A 188 -0.50 -11.33 15.29
N LEU A 189 -1.10 -10.33 14.68
CA LEU A 189 -0.43 -9.53 13.65
C LEU A 189 0.78 -8.78 14.19
N GLY A 190 0.67 -8.15 15.37
CA GLY A 190 1.78 -7.40 15.99
C GLY A 190 2.91 -8.30 16.50
N ILE A 191 2.63 -9.56 16.84
CA ILE A 191 3.67 -10.54 17.19
C ILE A 191 4.61 -10.79 16.00
N ILE A 192 4.10 -10.81 14.76
CA ILE A 192 4.90 -11.10 13.56
C ILE A 192 6.09 -10.13 13.41
N PRO A 193 5.90 -8.79 13.32
CA PRO A 193 7.03 -7.87 13.21
C PRO A 193 7.87 -7.82 14.50
N THR A 194 7.26 -7.98 15.68
CA THR A 194 8.00 -8.03 16.95
C THR A 194 9.01 -9.18 16.96
N VAL A 195 8.57 -10.40 16.67
CA VAL A 195 9.44 -11.59 16.62
C VAL A 195 10.44 -11.45 15.46
N GLY A 196 10.00 -10.97 14.30
CA GLY A 196 10.87 -10.72 13.16
C GLY A 196 12.00 -9.74 13.50
N GLY A 197 11.67 -8.64 14.18
CA GLY A 197 12.64 -7.66 14.66
C GLY A 197 13.66 -8.26 15.63
N LEU A 198 13.20 -9.05 16.61
CA LEU A 198 14.08 -9.76 17.57
C LEU A 198 15.00 -10.76 16.87
N ILE A 199 14.49 -11.56 15.93
CA ILE A 199 15.30 -12.45 15.10
C ILE A 199 16.32 -11.63 14.31
N GLY A 200 15.93 -10.47 13.80
CA GLY A 200 16.78 -9.57 13.04
C GLY A 200 17.99 -9.06 13.82
N VAL A 201 17.86 -8.86 15.13
CA VAL A 201 19.02 -8.45 15.98
C VAL A 201 20.19 -9.44 15.82
N PHE A 202 19.91 -10.73 15.67
CA PHE A 202 20.93 -11.74 15.47
C PHE A 202 21.24 -12.00 13.99
N LEU A 203 20.23 -11.87 13.13
CA LEU A 203 20.32 -12.21 11.71
C LEU A 203 20.95 -11.11 10.87
N MET A 204 20.58 -9.83 11.07
CA MET A 204 21.04 -8.72 10.22
C MET A 204 22.47 -8.27 10.53
N LYS A 205 23.16 -7.82 9.48
CA LYS A 205 24.45 -7.14 9.57
C LYS A 205 24.44 -5.94 8.63
N ASP A 206 25.00 -4.83 9.10
CA ASP A 206 25.28 -3.69 8.24
C ASP A 206 26.47 -3.98 7.33
N LYS A 207 26.55 -3.31 6.19
CA LYS A 207 27.69 -3.38 5.29
C LYS A 207 28.91 -2.77 5.99
N PRO A 208 30.05 -3.46 6.04
CA PRO A 208 31.26 -2.89 6.59
C PRO A 208 31.70 -1.63 5.83
N GLY A 209 32.13 -0.60 6.54
CA GLY A 209 32.69 0.62 5.93
C GLY A 209 31.68 1.58 5.34
N LEU A 210 30.39 1.52 5.76
CA LEU A 210 29.40 2.52 5.39
C LEU A 210 29.85 3.91 5.82
N GLN A 211 30.09 4.78 4.83
CA GLN A 211 30.38 6.19 5.11
C GLN A 211 29.11 6.91 5.52
N LYS A 212 29.21 7.67 6.61
CA LYS A 212 28.15 8.58 7.04
C LYS A 212 28.05 9.70 6.02
N LYS A 213 26.88 9.90 5.44
CA LYS A 213 26.62 11.07 4.58
C LYS A 213 26.35 12.28 5.47
N THR A 214 27.28 13.22 5.49
CA THR A 214 27.17 14.48 6.26
C THR A 214 26.41 15.57 5.48
N ASP A 215 26.41 15.49 4.16
CA ASP A 215 25.89 16.54 3.28
C ASP A 215 24.64 16.05 2.53
N GLY A 216 23.48 16.50 2.96
CA GLY A 216 22.21 16.31 2.27
C GLY A 216 21.16 17.23 2.89
N ASN A 217 20.85 18.34 2.20
CA ASN A 217 19.68 19.15 2.53
C ASN A 217 18.45 18.55 1.85
N PHE A 218 17.97 17.42 2.38
CA PHE A 218 16.87 16.66 1.77
C PHE A 218 15.60 17.53 1.57
N LEU A 219 15.26 18.38 2.54
CA LEU A 219 14.14 19.32 2.41
C LEU A 219 14.41 20.36 1.31
N GLY A 220 15.65 20.85 1.21
CA GLY A 220 16.06 21.74 0.13
C GLY A 220 15.97 21.06 -1.25
N ASP A 221 16.39 19.80 -1.33
CA ASP A 221 16.31 18.99 -2.55
C ASP A 221 14.84 18.73 -2.95
N PHE A 222 13.98 18.44 -1.99
CA PHE A 222 12.55 18.29 -2.23
C PHE A 222 11.92 19.59 -2.75
N VAL A 223 12.15 20.73 -2.07
CA VAL A 223 11.66 22.04 -2.50
C VAL A 223 12.20 22.41 -3.88
N TYR A 224 13.48 22.12 -4.14
CA TYR A 224 14.09 22.33 -5.46
C TYR A 224 13.40 21.49 -6.55
N SER A 225 13.01 20.25 -6.25
CA SER A 225 12.29 19.41 -7.22
C SER A 225 10.92 20.00 -7.63
N LEU A 226 10.30 20.81 -6.79
CA LEU A 226 9.04 21.51 -7.09
C LEU A 226 9.22 22.84 -7.85
N ASN A 227 10.46 23.25 -8.12
CA ASN A 227 10.73 24.49 -8.86
C ASN A 227 10.20 24.41 -10.31
N PRO A 228 9.42 25.40 -10.77
CA PRO A 228 8.86 25.40 -12.14
C PRO A 228 9.91 25.26 -13.26
N LYS A 229 11.15 25.71 -13.03
CA LYS A 229 12.25 25.52 -13.99
C LYS A 229 12.64 24.04 -14.09
N VAL A 230 12.80 23.37 -12.95
CA VAL A 230 13.13 21.94 -12.86
C VAL A 230 12.03 21.09 -13.51
N ILE A 231 10.76 21.46 -13.26
CA ILE A 231 9.59 20.80 -13.86
C ILE A 231 9.63 20.94 -15.40
N LYS A 232 9.91 22.13 -15.92
CA LYS A 232 10.02 22.36 -17.37
C LYS A 232 11.18 21.59 -18.01
N GLU A 233 12.33 21.56 -17.34
CA GLU A 233 13.52 20.82 -17.82
C GLU A 233 13.31 19.31 -17.84
N ASN A 234 12.50 18.77 -16.90
CA ASN A 234 12.24 17.34 -16.74
C ASN A 234 10.78 16.99 -17.04
N LYS A 235 10.15 17.64 -18.01
CA LYS A 235 8.71 17.55 -18.30
C LYS A 235 8.19 16.10 -18.40
N LEU A 236 8.91 15.21 -19.08
CA LEU A 236 8.48 13.83 -19.26
C LEU A 236 8.43 13.06 -17.94
N LEU A 237 9.38 13.30 -17.05
CA LEU A 237 9.41 12.73 -15.70
C LEU A 237 8.15 13.11 -14.92
N TYR A 238 7.78 14.39 -14.91
CA TYR A 238 6.58 14.87 -14.20
C TYR A 238 5.28 14.40 -14.86
N VAL A 239 5.23 14.24 -16.18
CA VAL A 239 4.09 13.62 -16.87
C VAL A 239 3.92 12.16 -16.41
N CYS A 240 4.99 11.38 -16.30
CA CYS A 240 4.94 10.01 -15.78
C CYS A 240 4.49 9.99 -14.30
N LEU A 241 5.01 10.89 -13.47
CA LEU A 241 4.59 11.00 -12.06
C LEU A 241 3.12 11.39 -11.92
N SER A 242 2.66 12.35 -12.72
CA SER A 242 1.25 12.78 -12.71
C SER A 242 0.31 11.69 -13.20
N GLY A 243 0.68 10.95 -14.24
CA GLY A 243 -0.12 9.81 -14.71
C GLY A 243 -0.25 8.73 -13.65
N ASN A 244 0.85 8.41 -12.96
CA ASN A 244 0.79 7.47 -11.85
C ASN A 244 -0.02 7.99 -10.67
N MET A 245 0.07 9.28 -10.36
CA MET A 245 -0.75 9.94 -9.33
C MET A 245 -2.24 9.77 -9.62
N VAL A 246 -2.68 10.01 -10.84
CA VAL A 246 -4.09 9.86 -11.26
C VAL A 246 -4.55 8.40 -11.12
N ALA A 247 -3.75 7.43 -11.58
CA ALA A 247 -4.05 6.02 -11.42
C ALA A 247 -4.14 5.60 -9.94
N ALA A 248 -3.25 6.11 -9.10
CA ALA A 248 -3.26 5.85 -7.66
C ALA A 248 -4.47 6.52 -6.96
N ILE A 249 -4.89 7.72 -7.37
CA ILE A 249 -6.12 8.37 -6.88
C ILE A 249 -7.32 7.48 -7.19
N ALA A 250 -7.45 7.01 -8.43
CA ALA A 250 -8.54 6.12 -8.83
C ALA A 250 -8.59 4.84 -7.96
N TYR A 251 -7.45 4.22 -7.69
CA TYR A 251 -7.34 3.07 -6.79
C TYR A 251 -7.80 3.41 -5.36
N GLN A 252 -7.39 4.54 -4.80
CA GLN A 252 -7.72 4.96 -3.43
C GLN A 252 -9.20 5.29 -3.22
N ILE A 253 -9.98 5.53 -4.28
CA ILE A 253 -11.43 5.80 -4.18
C ILE A 253 -12.18 4.58 -3.64
N TYR A 254 -11.83 3.36 -4.07
CA TYR A 254 -12.61 2.16 -3.72
C TYR A 254 -11.90 1.20 -2.75
N VAL A 255 -10.56 1.18 -2.73
CA VAL A 255 -9.81 0.14 -2.01
C VAL A 255 -10.11 0.11 -0.51
N ASN A 256 -10.29 1.27 0.11
CA ASN A 256 -10.56 1.40 1.55
C ASN A 256 -11.96 0.88 1.95
N TYR A 257 -12.85 0.68 0.98
CA TYR A 257 -14.23 0.23 1.18
C TYR A 257 -14.50 -1.14 0.56
N LEU A 258 -13.48 -1.75 -0.09
CA LEU A 258 -13.63 -2.93 -0.92
C LEU A 258 -14.29 -4.11 -0.17
N PHE A 259 -13.85 -4.41 1.04
CA PHE A 259 -14.43 -5.50 1.84
C PHE A 259 -15.92 -5.27 2.14
N ASN A 260 -16.26 -4.08 2.61
CA ASN A 260 -17.62 -3.75 2.97
C ASN A 260 -18.53 -3.60 1.74
N ILE A 261 -17.98 -3.33 0.55
CA ILE A 261 -18.73 -3.43 -0.71
C ILE A 261 -19.03 -4.90 -1.02
N ILE A 262 -18.05 -5.78 -0.93
CA ILE A 262 -18.22 -7.21 -1.27
C ILE A 262 -19.20 -7.88 -0.29
N GLU A 263 -19.00 -7.70 1.02
CA GLU A 263 -19.81 -8.35 2.05
C GLU A 263 -21.16 -7.66 2.28
N GLY A 264 -21.16 -6.32 2.31
CA GLY A 264 -22.35 -5.54 2.65
C GLY A 264 -23.22 -5.22 1.45
N THR A 265 -22.65 -4.67 0.36
CA THR A 265 -23.41 -4.23 -0.80
C THR A 265 -23.72 -5.37 -1.76
N LEU A 266 -22.74 -6.22 -2.07
CA LEU A 266 -22.91 -7.40 -2.92
C LEU A 266 -23.42 -8.62 -2.14
N GLN A 267 -23.34 -8.62 -0.81
CA GLN A 267 -23.78 -9.70 0.08
C GLN A 267 -23.06 -11.05 -0.19
N ILE A 268 -21.83 -11.01 -0.70
CA ILE A 268 -21.05 -12.21 -0.99
C ILE A 268 -20.27 -12.59 0.27
N LYS A 269 -20.69 -13.68 0.94
CA LYS A 269 -20.05 -14.16 2.18
C LYS A 269 -18.75 -14.93 1.93
N ASP A 270 -18.75 -15.77 0.88
CA ASP A 270 -17.61 -16.66 0.55
C ASP A 270 -16.72 -16.01 -0.53
N TYR A 271 -16.19 -14.81 -0.26
CA TYR A 271 -15.42 -14.03 -1.23
C TYR A 271 -13.93 -14.38 -1.28
N ILE A 272 -13.39 -15.15 -0.30
CA ILE A 272 -11.95 -15.46 -0.23
C ILE A 272 -11.46 -16.13 -1.50
N VAL A 273 -12.17 -17.18 -1.96
CA VAL A 273 -11.79 -17.92 -3.17
C VAL A 273 -11.87 -17.05 -4.42
N PRO A 274 -12.96 -16.32 -4.70
CA PRO A 274 -13.00 -15.35 -5.79
C PRO A 274 -11.86 -14.31 -5.74
N VAL A 275 -11.61 -13.73 -4.58
CA VAL A 275 -10.54 -12.70 -4.41
C VAL A 275 -9.15 -13.32 -4.63
N ALA A 276 -8.91 -14.54 -4.16
CA ALA A 276 -7.66 -15.25 -4.42
C ALA A 276 -7.45 -15.53 -5.92
N ILE A 277 -8.52 -15.95 -6.63
CA ILE A 277 -8.49 -16.14 -8.09
C ILE A 277 -8.19 -14.83 -8.80
N ILE A 278 -8.86 -13.74 -8.41
CA ILE A 278 -8.64 -12.39 -8.95
C ILE A 278 -7.17 -11.98 -8.76
N GLY A 279 -6.67 -12.09 -7.53
CA GLY A 279 -5.28 -11.70 -7.21
C GLY A 279 -4.25 -12.49 -8.00
N LEU A 280 -4.39 -13.82 -8.08
CA LEU A 280 -3.48 -14.68 -8.82
C LEU A 280 -3.53 -14.40 -10.34
N ALA A 281 -4.72 -14.32 -10.91
CA ALA A 281 -4.90 -14.05 -12.33
C ALA A 281 -4.39 -12.65 -12.72
N ALA A 282 -4.65 -11.64 -11.89
CA ALA A 282 -4.15 -10.28 -12.08
C ALA A 282 -2.62 -10.22 -12.00
N ALA A 283 -2.01 -10.95 -11.05
CA ALA A 283 -0.56 -11.04 -10.93
C ALA A 283 0.09 -11.67 -12.16
N VAL A 284 -0.40 -12.84 -12.59
CA VAL A 284 0.08 -13.53 -13.78
C VAL A 284 -0.11 -12.65 -15.03
N GLY A 285 -1.31 -12.08 -15.19
CA GLY A 285 -1.63 -11.17 -16.29
C GLY A 285 -0.70 -9.95 -16.33
N SER A 286 -0.41 -9.33 -15.18
CA SER A 286 0.50 -8.18 -15.11
C SER A 286 1.93 -8.52 -15.52
N VAL A 287 2.44 -9.70 -15.17
CA VAL A 287 3.76 -10.18 -15.59
C VAL A 287 3.80 -10.41 -17.11
N LEU A 288 2.76 -11.01 -17.69
CA LEU A 288 2.68 -11.23 -19.13
C LEU A 288 2.64 -9.90 -19.89
N VAL A 289 1.84 -8.95 -19.44
CA VAL A 289 1.76 -7.60 -20.04
C VAL A 289 3.11 -6.87 -19.90
N SER A 290 3.76 -6.94 -18.73
CA SER A 290 5.08 -6.32 -18.53
C SER A 290 6.13 -6.90 -19.46
N THR A 291 6.12 -8.23 -19.68
CA THR A 291 7.02 -8.88 -20.64
C THR A 291 6.74 -8.43 -22.08
N ALA A 292 5.47 -8.21 -22.45
CA ALA A 292 5.09 -7.66 -23.73
C ALA A 292 5.54 -6.20 -23.89
N MET A 293 5.42 -5.39 -22.82
CA MET A 293 5.90 -3.99 -22.80
C MET A 293 7.41 -3.88 -23.09
N ASP A 294 8.20 -4.81 -22.55
CA ASP A 294 9.65 -4.83 -22.78
C ASP A 294 10.00 -5.10 -24.25
N LYS A 295 9.16 -5.88 -24.97
CA LYS A 295 9.36 -6.23 -26.40
C LYS A 295 8.84 -5.17 -27.35
N VAL A 296 7.64 -4.63 -27.11
CA VAL A 296 6.92 -3.75 -28.03
C VAL A 296 7.20 -2.26 -27.74
N GLY A 297 7.58 -1.95 -26.51
CA GLY A 297 7.83 -0.58 -26.03
C GLY A 297 6.66 -0.02 -25.21
N LYS A 298 7.01 0.60 -24.10
CA LYS A 298 6.10 1.10 -23.04
C LYS A 298 5.01 2.03 -23.55
N LYS A 299 5.33 2.91 -24.51
CA LYS A 299 4.41 3.95 -25.02
C LYS A 299 3.11 3.41 -25.61
N HIS A 300 3.11 2.18 -26.13
CA HIS A 300 1.93 1.57 -26.74
C HIS A 300 0.93 1.03 -25.73
N PHE A 301 1.33 0.92 -24.44
CA PHE A 301 0.51 0.34 -23.39
C PHE A 301 -0.23 1.36 -22.53
N PHE A 302 0.09 2.67 -22.60
CA PHE A 302 -0.58 3.67 -21.76
C PHE A 302 -2.10 3.72 -22.02
N TYR A 303 -2.50 3.97 -23.27
CA TYR A 303 -3.93 4.07 -23.60
C TYR A 303 -4.70 2.75 -23.42
N PRO A 304 -4.22 1.60 -23.93
CA PRO A 304 -4.92 0.34 -23.72
C PRO A 304 -5.12 -0.02 -22.22
N THR A 305 -4.12 0.29 -21.39
CA THR A 305 -4.21 -0.01 -19.95
C THR A 305 -5.22 0.89 -19.27
N ILE A 306 -5.28 2.19 -19.57
CA ILE A 306 -6.29 3.11 -19.03
C ILE A 306 -7.69 2.66 -19.45
N ILE A 307 -7.90 2.38 -20.75
CA ILE A 307 -9.19 1.92 -21.26
C ILE A 307 -9.62 0.62 -20.59
N ALA A 308 -8.71 -0.34 -20.42
CA ALA A 308 -9.00 -1.59 -19.72
C ALA A 308 -9.39 -1.35 -18.24
N GLY A 309 -8.75 -0.37 -17.57
CA GLY A 309 -9.10 0.03 -16.21
C GLY A 309 -10.51 0.60 -16.11
N ILE A 310 -10.85 1.52 -17.00
CA ILE A 310 -12.21 2.10 -17.09
C ILE A 310 -13.25 0.99 -17.34
N ILE A 311 -13.00 0.10 -18.30
CA ILE A 311 -13.89 -1.04 -18.58
C ILE A 311 -14.01 -1.92 -17.34
N GLY A 312 -12.92 -2.26 -16.66
CA GLY A 312 -12.93 -3.06 -15.44
C GLY A 312 -13.79 -2.45 -14.34
N CYS A 313 -13.67 -1.14 -14.10
CA CYS A 313 -14.49 -0.42 -13.12
C CYS A 313 -15.98 -0.43 -13.50
N VAL A 314 -16.33 -0.23 -14.77
CA VAL A 314 -17.73 -0.29 -15.26
C VAL A 314 -18.28 -1.71 -15.13
N VAL A 315 -17.47 -2.73 -15.43
CA VAL A 315 -17.87 -4.14 -15.27
C VAL A 315 -18.19 -4.44 -13.80
N ILE A 316 -17.29 -4.08 -12.86
CA ILE A 316 -17.58 -4.30 -11.42
C ILE A 316 -18.83 -3.52 -10.99
N TRP A 317 -18.96 -2.26 -11.40
CA TRP A 317 -20.15 -1.47 -11.08
C TRP A 317 -21.44 -2.15 -11.54
N SER A 318 -21.43 -2.85 -12.69
CA SER A 318 -22.60 -3.54 -13.21
C SER A 318 -23.07 -4.72 -12.35
N ALA A 319 -22.25 -5.25 -11.44
CA ALA A 319 -22.61 -6.34 -10.54
C ALA A 319 -23.84 -6.00 -9.69
N LYS A 320 -24.05 -4.73 -9.34
CA LYS A 320 -25.21 -4.27 -8.56
C LYS A 320 -26.58 -4.67 -9.15
N PHE A 321 -26.68 -4.87 -10.46
CA PHE A 321 -27.94 -5.27 -11.12
C PHE A 321 -28.29 -6.74 -10.91
N PHE A 322 -27.33 -7.55 -10.44
CA PHE A 322 -27.45 -8.99 -10.25
C PHE A 322 -27.52 -9.41 -8.78
N VAL A 323 -27.31 -8.47 -7.84
CA VAL A 323 -27.36 -8.72 -6.40
C VAL A 323 -28.65 -9.43 -6.01
N CYS A 324 -28.54 -10.53 -5.28
CA CYS A 324 -29.65 -11.39 -4.84
C CYS A 324 -30.51 -12.00 -5.96
N LYS A 325 -30.17 -11.80 -7.24
CA LYS A 325 -30.91 -12.36 -8.38
C LYS A 325 -30.19 -13.55 -9.00
N ASN A 326 -28.91 -13.46 -9.20
CA ASN A 326 -28.10 -14.50 -9.83
C ASN A 326 -26.66 -14.49 -9.30
N LEU A 327 -26.41 -15.25 -8.25
CA LEU A 327 -25.08 -15.33 -7.61
C LEU A 327 -23.96 -15.74 -8.59
N LYS A 328 -24.25 -16.63 -9.56
CA LYS A 328 -23.22 -17.04 -10.54
C LYS A 328 -22.83 -15.89 -11.47
N ALA A 329 -23.79 -15.10 -11.92
CA ALA A 329 -23.51 -13.93 -12.76
C ALA A 329 -22.76 -12.85 -11.95
N GLU A 330 -23.18 -12.61 -10.73
CA GLU A 330 -22.53 -11.66 -9.82
C GLU A 330 -21.08 -12.02 -9.55
N LEU A 331 -20.79 -13.28 -9.21
CA LEU A 331 -19.43 -13.79 -9.01
C LEU A 331 -18.59 -13.72 -10.30
N ALA A 332 -19.17 -14.06 -11.45
CA ALA A 332 -18.47 -13.97 -12.73
C ALA A 332 -18.07 -12.52 -13.05
N ILE A 333 -18.99 -11.56 -12.84
CA ILE A 333 -18.73 -10.13 -13.05
C ILE A 333 -17.67 -9.63 -12.06
N LEU A 334 -17.76 -10.03 -10.80
CA LEU A 334 -16.76 -9.66 -9.78
C LEU A 334 -15.37 -10.22 -10.16
N ILE A 335 -15.28 -11.47 -10.59
CA ILE A 335 -14.01 -12.09 -10.98
C ILE A 335 -13.43 -11.37 -12.22
N VAL A 336 -14.20 -11.24 -13.29
CA VAL A 336 -13.72 -10.62 -14.54
C VAL A 336 -13.36 -9.15 -14.32
N GLY A 337 -14.25 -8.38 -13.70
CA GLY A 337 -14.00 -6.98 -13.40
C GLY A 337 -12.84 -6.79 -12.41
N GLY A 338 -12.75 -7.65 -11.38
CA GLY A 338 -11.67 -7.64 -10.40
C GLY A 338 -10.30 -7.93 -11.02
N ILE A 339 -10.22 -8.93 -11.92
CA ILE A 339 -8.97 -9.21 -12.67
C ILE A 339 -8.56 -8.00 -13.51
N LEU A 340 -9.50 -7.36 -14.18
CA LEU A 340 -9.22 -6.16 -14.97
C LEU A 340 -8.73 -5.02 -14.08
N VAL A 341 -9.47 -4.68 -13.03
CA VAL A 341 -9.16 -3.53 -12.14
C VAL A 341 -7.83 -3.74 -11.41
N ILE A 342 -7.63 -4.88 -10.76
CA ILE A 342 -6.39 -5.16 -10.03
C ILE A 342 -5.22 -5.37 -11.00
N GLY A 343 -5.43 -6.11 -12.09
CA GLY A 343 -4.41 -6.34 -13.10
C GLY A 343 -3.94 -5.03 -13.75
N VAL A 344 -4.87 -4.15 -14.10
CA VAL A 344 -4.55 -2.81 -14.62
C VAL A 344 -3.79 -1.98 -13.59
N THR A 345 -4.20 -2.00 -12.32
CA THR A 345 -3.50 -1.27 -11.25
C THR A 345 -2.04 -1.71 -11.15
N LEU A 346 -1.78 -3.02 -11.18
CA LEU A 346 -0.41 -3.58 -11.16
C LEU A 346 0.39 -3.19 -12.40
N VAL A 347 -0.23 -3.28 -13.59
CA VAL A 347 0.41 -2.91 -14.87
C VAL A 347 0.73 -1.41 -14.89
N MET A 348 -0.20 -0.55 -14.50
CA MET A 348 0.01 0.91 -14.43
C MET A 348 1.14 1.27 -13.47
N ALA A 349 1.12 0.70 -12.26
CA ALA A 349 2.17 0.95 -11.28
C ALA A 349 3.56 0.57 -11.85
N GLY A 350 3.67 -0.58 -12.53
CA GLY A 350 4.90 -1.00 -13.20
C GLY A 350 5.29 -0.09 -14.36
N LEU A 351 4.35 0.22 -15.25
CA LEU A 351 4.56 1.05 -16.44
C LEU A 351 5.05 2.46 -16.09
N PHE A 352 4.34 3.14 -15.18
CA PHE A 352 4.70 4.49 -14.75
C PHE A 352 6.01 4.51 -13.96
N THR A 353 6.22 3.54 -13.05
CA THR A 353 7.47 3.46 -12.27
C THR A 353 8.67 3.20 -13.16
N ALA A 354 8.56 2.31 -14.14
CA ALA A 354 9.64 2.05 -15.09
C ALA A 354 9.90 3.27 -15.99
N SER A 355 8.84 3.93 -16.49
CA SER A 355 8.96 5.13 -17.32
C SER A 355 9.55 6.31 -16.55
N TYR A 356 9.13 6.50 -15.29
CA TYR A 356 9.71 7.48 -14.39
C TYR A 356 11.21 7.26 -14.17
N ARG A 357 11.63 6.02 -13.87
CA ARG A 357 13.05 5.69 -13.67
C ARG A 357 13.91 5.97 -14.90
N ASP A 358 13.39 5.72 -16.08
CA ASP A 358 14.10 6.03 -17.34
C ASP A 358 14.31 7.54 -17.56
N CYS A 359 13.47 8.37 -16.95
CA CYS A 359 13.51 9.83 -17.09
C CYS A 359 14.34 10.54 -16.01
N ILE A 360 14.80 9.83 -14.97
CA ILE A 360 15.60 10.45 -13.89
C ILE A 360 16.99 10.80 -14.40
N PRO A 361 17.44 12.08 -14.26
CA PRO A 361 18.81 12.45 -14.58
C PRO A 361 19.80 11.72 -13.69
N LYS A 362 20.89 11.20 -14.27
CA LYS A 362 21.94 10.46 -13.55
C LYS A 362 22.51 11.30 -12.40
N GLY A 363 22.61 10.71 -11.23
CA GLY A 363 23.15 11.33 -10.01
C GLY A 363 22.16 12.22 -9.26
N ARG A 364 20.88 12.28 -9.68
CA ARG A 364 19.82 13.04 -9.00
C ARG A 364 18.66 12.17 -8.50
N GLU A 365 18.89 10.87 -8.36
CA GLU A 365 17.89 9.89 -7.97
C GLU A 365 17.23 10.24 -6.62
N GLY A 366 18.03 10.67 -5.65
CA GLY A 366 17.54 11.04 -4.31
C GLY A 366 16.64 12.27 -4.30
N LEU A 367 16.96 13.27 -5.16
CA LEU A 367 16.18 14.50 -5.29
C LEU A 367 14.74 14.21 -5.74
N PHE A 368 14.56 13.35 -6.74
CA PHE A 368 13.24 13.02 -7.29
C PHE A 368 12.48 11.97 -6.45
N GLN A 369 13.15 11.27 -5.54
CA GLN A 369 12.48 10.30 -4.66
C GLN A 369 11.47 10.97 -3.71
N GLY A 370 11.80 12.14 -3.17
CA GLY A 370 10.86 12.91 -2.35
C GLY A 370 9.62 13.35 -3.13
N CYS A 371 9.83 13.87 -4.35
CA CYS A 371 8.74 14.24 -5.24
C CYS A 371 7.83 13.04 -5.57
N ARG A 372 8.44 11.87 -5.82
CA ARG A 372 7.70 10.62 -6.04
C ARG A 372 6.85 10.25 -4.81
N MET A 373 7.39 10.33 -3.58
CA MET A 373 6.62 10.00 -2.38
C MET A 373 5.39 10.90 -2.23
N VAL A 374 5.52 12.18 -2.52
CA VAL A 374 4.39 13.10 -2.45
C VAL A 374 3.36 12.81 -3.53
N LEU A 375 3.78 12.71 -4.79
CA LEU A 375 2.85 12.55 -5.91
C LEU A 375 2.29 11.12 -6.05
N TYR A 376 3.02 10.12 -5.60
CA TYR A 376 2.62 8.72 -5.72
C TYR A 376 1.87 8.19 -4.50
N VAL A 377 2.17 8.69 -3.29
CA VAL A 377 1.60 8.19 -2.03
C VAL A 377 0.72 9.25 -1.38
N LEU A 378 1.28 10.40 -1.00
CA LEU A 378 0.57 11.39 -0.19
C LEU A 378 -0.68 11.94 -0.90
N VAL A 379 -0.52 12.46 -2.11
CA VAL A 379 -1.63 13.10 -2.85
C VAL A 379 -2.76 12.11 -3.14
N PRO A 380 -2.50 10.89 -3.65
CA PRO A 380 -3.55 9.89 -3.84
C PRO A 380 -4.29 9.48 -2.57
N MET A 381 -3.58 9.26 -1.47
CA MET A 381 -4.17 8.87 -0.19
C MET A 381 -4.95 9.99 0.51
N ILE A 382 -4.83 11.25 0.05
CA ILE A 382 -5.68 12.36 0.48
C ILE A 382 -6.85 12.52 -0.48
N ILE A 383 -6.59 12.65 -1.77
CA ILE A 383 -7.62 13.00 -2.77
C ILE A 383 -8.58 11.83 -3.02
N GLY A 384 -8.08 10.61 -3.11
CA GLY A 384 -8.92 9.42 -3.36
C GLY A 384 -10.02 9.24 -2.31
N PRO A 385 -9.69 9.16 -1.00
CA PRO A 385 -10.69 9.07 0.06
C PRO A 385 -11.64 10.28 0.15
N LEU A 386 -11.19 11.50 -0.19
CA LEU A 386 -12.07 12.67 -0.25
C LEU A 386 -13.13 12.53 -1.35
N ILE A 387 -12.74 12.04 -2.53
CA ILE A 387 -13.68 11.74 -3.62
C ILE A 387 -14.64 10.63 -3.19
N ALA A 388 -14.13 9.56 -2.56
CA ALA A 388 -14.94 8.48 -2.05
C ALA A 388 -15.95 8.97 -1.01
N GLN A 389 -15.53 9.78 -0.06
CA GLN A 389 -16.39 10.39 0.95
C GLN A 389 -17.51 11.22 0.31
N PHE A 390 -17.18 12.02 -0.71
CA PHE A 390 -18.18 12.80 -1.45
C PHE A 390 -19.24 11.88 -2.10
N ILE A 391 -18.82 10.82 -2.81
CA ILE A 391 -19.71 9.87 -3.47
C ILE A 391 -20.60 9.16 -2.44
N ILE A 392 -20.03 8.66 -1.35
CA ILE A 392 -20.75 7.95 -0.29
C ILE A 392 -21.78 8.87 0.36
N ASN A 393 -21.41 10.12 0.69
CA ASN A 393 -22.32 11.08 1.28
C ASN A 393 -23.47 11.47 0.35
N GLN A 394 -23.23 11.57 -0.96
CA GLN A 394 -24.30 11.84 -1.94
C GLN A 394 -25.25 10.66 -2.07
N TYR A 395 -24.72 9.42 -2.06
CA TYR A 395 -25.52 8.21 -2.15
C TYR A 395 -26.41 8.01 -0.91
N ASN A 396 -25.88 8.28 0.28
CA ASN A 396 -26.57 8.13 1.56
C ASN A 396 -27.26 9.42 2.03
N LYS A 397 -27.63 10.32 1.11
CA LYS A 397 -28.26 11.58 1.45
C LYS A 397 -29.60 11.35 2.17
N GLY A 398 -29.69 11.86 3.41
CA GLY A 398 -30.87 11.69 4.28
C GLY A 398 -30.71 10.58 5.33
N ILE A 399 -29.67 9.76 5.28
CA ILE A 399 -29.34 8.81 6.34
C ILE A 399 -28.61 9.56 7.47
N THR A 400 -29.19 9.51 8.66
CA THR A 400 -28.64 10.19 9.85
C THR A 400 -27.81 9.25 10.74
N ASP A 401 -28.17 7.96 10.74
CA ASP A 401 -27.41 6.96 11.50
C ASP A 401 -26.24 6.44 10.68
N SER A 402 -25.05 6.49 11.25
CA SER A 402 -23.84 5.98 10.60
C SER A 402 -23.87 4.44 10.42
N ALA A 403 -24.65 3.72 11.22
CA ALA A 403 -24.79 2.27 11.09
C ALA A 403 -25.51 1.87 9.78
N ASP A 404 -26.39 2.72 9.27
CA ASP A 404 -27.17 2.47 8.05
C ASP A 404 -26.45 2.89 6.76
N ILE A 405 -25.24 3.44 6.86
CA ILE A 405 -24.46 3.87 5.70
C ILE A 405 -24.11 2.68 4.81
N VAL A 406 -24.45 2.77 3.53
CA VAL A 406 -24.12 1.82 2.48
C VAL A 406 -22.93 2.34 1.68
N TYR A 407 -21.96 1.48 1.38
CA TYR A 407 -20.85 1.81 0.50
C TYR A 407 -21.22 1.44 -0.94
N PRO A 408 -21.46 2.44 -1.82
CA PRO A 408 -22.08 2.19 -3.12
C PRO A 408 -21.08 1.71 -4.16
N MET A 409 -21.56 0.96 -5.14
CA MET A 409 -20.80 0.53 -6.32
C MET A 409 -20.38 1.72 -7.21
N GLU A 410 -20.98 2.88 -7.04
CA GLU A 410 -20.64 4.15 -7.69
C GLU A 410 -19.22 4.61 -7.41
N LEU A 411 -18.56 4.08 -6.38
CA LEU A 411 -17.12 4.30 -6.13
C LEU A 411 -16.26 3.83 -7.32
N PHE A 412 -16.65 2.74 -7.98
CA PHE A 412 -15.95 2.27 -9.18
C PHE A 412 -16.18 3.18 -10.39
N LEU A 413 -17.39 3.79 -10.52
CA LEU A 413 -17.60 4.82 -11.55
C LEU A 413 -16.81 6.08 -11.25
N GLY A 414 -16.69 6.48 -9.98
CA GLY A 414 -15.81 7.59 -9.58
C GLY A 414 -14.35 7.33 -9.94
N ALA A 415 -13.87 6.10 -9.72
CA ALA A 415 -12.52 5.70 -10.13
C ALA A 415 -12.36 5.73 -11.67
N ALA A 416 -13.34 5.22 -12.42
CA ALA A 416 -13.33 5.27 -13.88
C ALA A 416 -13.34 6.71 -14.42
N ALA A 417 -14.05 7.63 -13.76
CA ALA A 417 -14.10 9.04 -14.15
C ALA A 417 -12.80 9.79 -13.90
N VAL A 418 -12.00 9.34 -12.94
CA VAL A 418 -10.67 9.91 -12.65
C VAL A 418 -9.62 9.38 -13.63
N MET A 419 -9.72 8.13 -14.09
CA MET A 419 -8.83 7.53 -15.09
C MET A 419 -9.01 8.15 -16.48
#